data_24cb07c8c3f8db383d44a3b78c9763e2
#
_entry.id   24cb07c8c3f8db383d44a3b78c9763e2
#
_cell.length_a   1.000
_cell.length_b   1.000
_cell.length_c   1.000
_cell.angle_alpha   90.00
_cell.angle_beta   90.00
_cell.angle_gamma   90.00
#
_symmetry.space_group_name_H-M   'P 1'
#
loop_
_entity.id
_entity.type
_entity.pdbx_description
1 polymer ?
#
loop_
_entity_poly.entity_id
_entity_poly.type
_entity_poly.pdbx_seq_one_letter_code
_entity_poly.pdbx_strand_id
1 'polypeptide(L)' 'MAETKRDYYEVLGVPKDADEAALKKAYRVLAKKYHPDANPGDKEAEAKFKEASEAYSVLSDPEKRRKYDQFGHA' A
#
# COMPACT_ATOMS: atom_id res chain seq x y z
N MET A 1 -20.68 6.84 -9.45
CA MET A 1 -20.32 5.70 -8.67
C MET A 1 -19.20 6.00 -7.68
N ALA A 2 -19.38 5.59 -6.46
CA ALA A 2 -18.36 5.84 -5.46
C ALA A 2 -17.12 5.03 -5.76
N GLU A 3 -15.99 5.66 -5.57
CA GLU A 3 -14.76 4.95 -5.72
C GLU A 3 -14.51 4.08 -4.54
N THR A 4 -14.13 2.84 -4.80
CA THR A 4 -13.77 1.92 -3.74
C THR A 4 -12.26 1.85 -3.68
N LYS A 5 -11.73 2.04 -2.50
CA LYS A 5 -10.30 1.85 -2.32
C LYS A 5 -9.97 0.38 -2.48
N ARG A 6 -8.83 0.13 -3.07
CA ARG A 6 -8.38 -1.25 -3.21
C ARG A 6 -7.94 -1.78 -1.85
N ASP A 7 -8.01 -3.09 -1.72
CA ASP A 7 -7.51 -3.77 -0.54
C ASP A 7 -6.01 -3.47 -0.38
N TYR A 8 -5.61 -3.06 0.80
CA TYR A 8 -4.21 -2.70 1.05
C TYR A 8 -3.26 -3.86 0.79
N TYR A 9 -3.66 -5.07 1.10
CA TYR A 9 -2.82 -6.24 0.79
C TYR A 9 -2.68 -6.41 -0.71
N GLU A 10 -3.74 -6.16 -1.44
CA GLU A 10 -3.70 -6.23 -2.90
C GLU A 10 -2.82 -5.13 -3.47
N VAL A 11 -2.91 -3.94 -2.91
CA VAL A 11 -2.08 -2.82 -3.35
C VAL A 11 -0.60 -3.16 -3.25
N LEU A 12 -0.21 -3.78 -2.14
CA LEU A 12 1.18 -4.18 -1.95
C LEU A 12 1.52 -5.49 -2.65
N GLY A 13 0.50 -6.23 -3.09
CA GLY A 13 0.73 -7.50 -3.77
C GLY A 13 1.18 -8.61 -2.84
N VAL A 14 0.66 -8.61 -1.62
CA VAL A 14 1.02 -9.61 -0.62
C VAL A 14 -0.23 -10.30 -0.09
N PRO A 15 -0.10 -11.52 0.46
CA PRO A 15 -1.25 -12.19 1.07
C PRO A 15 -1.61 -11.55 2.41
N LYS A 16 -2.82 -11.82 2.86
CA LYS A 16 -3.32 -11.22 4.11
C LYS A 16 -2.56 -11.67 5.34
N ASP A 17 -1.88 -12.78 5.26
CA ASP A 17 -1.07 -13.29 6.37
C ASP A 17 0.40 -12.88 6.26
N ALA A 18 0.71 -11.94 5.36
CA ALA A 18 2.08 -11.47 5.20
C ALA A 18 2.59 -10.88 6.50
N ASP A 19 3.84 -11.21 6.84
CA ASP A 19 4.45 -10.65 8.04
C ASP A 19 5.03 -9.28 7.75
N GLU A 20 5.59 -8.65 8.78
CA GLU A 20 6.11 -7.31 8.68
C GLU A 20 7.24 -7.20 7.66
N ALA A 21 8.10 -8.20 7.62
CA ALA A 21 9.21 -8.21 6.66
C ALA A 21 8.70 -8.27 5.23
N ALA A 22 7.69 -9.09 4.97
CA ALA A 22 7.11 -9.19 3.64
C ALA A 22 6.45 -7.89 3.22
N LEU A 23 5.75 -7.24 4.14
CA LEU A 23 5.11 -5.96 3.87
C LEU A 23 6.15 -4.90 3.52
N LYS A 24 7.22 -4.84 4.28
CA LYS A 24 8.28 -3.88 4.06
C LYS A 24 8.96 -4.09 2.72
N LYS A 25 9.25 -5.33 2.40
CA LYS A 25 9.88 -5.66 1.13
C LYS A 25 8.99 -5.27 -0.05
N ALA A 26 7.71 -5.60 0.05
CA ALA A 26 6.75 -5.27 -1.01
C ALA A 26 6.66 -3.77 -1.20
N TYR A 27 6.58 -3.03 -0.11
CA TYR A 27 6.51 -1.58 -0.19
C TYR A 27 7.76 -0.99 -0.84
N ARG A 28 8.93 -1.49 -0.46
CA ARG A 28 10.18 -1.01 -1.02
C ARG A 28 10.24 -1.19 -2.53
N VAL A 29 9.77 -2.34 -3.01
CA VAL A 29 9.76 -2.60 -4.44
C VAL A 29 8.87 -1.60 -5.16
N LEU A 30 7.66 -1.40 -4.63
CA LEU A 30 6.72 -0.47 -5.25
C LEU A 30 7.21 0.98 -5.14
N ALA A 31 7.78 1.34 -4.01
CA ALA A 31 8.29 2.69 -3.82
C ALA A 31 9.39 3.01 -4.82
N LYS A 32 10.28 2.05 -5.06
CA LYS A 32 11.33 2.22 -6.04
C LYS A 32 10.77 2.36 -7.45
N LYS A 33 9.79 1.52 -7.76
CA LYS A 33 9.23 1.47 -9.10
C LYS A 33 8.46 2.74 -9.44
N TYR A 34 7.71 3.27 -8.50
CA TYR A 34 6.83 4.40 -8.74
C TYR A 34 7.29 5.71 -8.12
N HIS A 35 8.52 5.76 -7.64
CA HIS A 35 9.03 6.97 -7.00
C HIS A 35 9.00 8.15 -7.97
N PRO A 36 8.60 9.34 -7.52
CA PRO A 36 8.54 10.51 -8.40
C PRO A 36 9.86 10.86 -9.07
N ASP A 37 10.98 10.61 -8.39
CA ASP A 37 12.29 10.88 -8.99
C ASP A 37 12.61 9.96 -10.14
N ALA A 38 12.10 8.73 -10.08
CA ALA A 38 12.29 7.76 -11.15
C ALA A 38 11.26 7.92 -12.27
N ASN A 39 10.16 8.59 -11.98
CA ASN A 39 9.04 8.75 -12.91
C ASN A 39 8.57 10.19 -12.92
N PRO A 40 9.45 11.13 -13.28
CA PRO A 40 9.07 12.55 -13.23
C PRO A 40 7.93 12.86 -14.19
N GLY A 41 6.92 13.54 -13.66
CA GLY A 41 5.78 13.94 -14.48
C GLY A 41 4.78 12.85 -14.76
N ASP A 42 5.01 11.64 -14.25
CA ASP A 42 4.09 10.51 -14.45
C ASP A 42 3.05 10.50 -13.35
N LYS A 43 1.86 10.98 -13.67
CA LYS A 43 0.79 11.07 -12.68
C LYS A 43 0.29 9.71 -12.22
N GLU A 44 0.33 8.73 -13.09
CA GLU A 44 -0.09 7.39 -12.74
C GLU A 44 0.85 6.77 -11.72
N ALA A 45 2.16 6.95 -11.95
CA ALA A 45 3.15 6.46 -11.00
C ALA A 45 3.00 7.18 -9.66
N GLU A 46 2.73 8.47 -9.69
CA GLU A 46 2.53 9.24 -8.47
C GLU A 46 1.34 8.72 -7.67
N ALA A 47 0.24 8.44 -8.36
CA ALA A 47 -0.95 7.90 -7.70
C ALA A 47 -0.68 6.53 -7.09
N LYS A 48 0.05 5.69 -7.80
CA LYS A 48 0.38 4.37 -7.29
C LYS A 48 1.35 4.44 -6.11
N PHE A 49 2.26 5.39 -6.15
CA PHE A 49 3.18 5.60 -5.03
C PHE A 49 2.42 6.01 -3.78
N LYS A 50 1.48 6.93 -3.92
CA LYS A 50 0.65 7.37 -2.79
C LYS A 50 -0.19 6.22 -2.25
N GLU A 51 -0.76 5.43 -3.13
CA GLU A 51 -1.57 4.29 -2.73
C GLU A 51 -0.75 3.27 -1.94
N ALA A 52 0.45 2.97 -2.43
CA ALA A 52 1.35 2.05 -1.75
C ALA A 52 1.77 2.59 -0.39
N SER A 53 2.04 3.88 -0.31
CA SER A 53 2.43 4.51 0.95
C SER A 53 1.31 4.44 1.98
N GLU A 54 0.09 4.69 1.55
CA GLU A 54 -1.07 4.59 2.44
C GLU A 54 -1.26 3.16 2.92
N ALA A 55 -1.19 2.20 2.01
CA ALA A 55 -1.34 0.79 2.37
C ALA A 55 -0.29 0.38 3.39
N TYR A 56 0.95 0.75 3.16
CA TYR A 56 2.02 0.38 4.07
C TYR A 56 1.87 1.05 5.42
N SER A 57 1.45 2.32 5.45
CA SER A 57 1.29 3.03 6.71
C SER A 57 0.25 2.37 7.62
N VAL A 58 -0.75 1.74 7.03
CA VAL A 58 -1.76 1.02 7.79
C VAL A 58 -1.27 -0.36 8.17
N LEU A 59 -0.74 -1.10 7.21
CA LEU A 59 -0.37 -2.50 7.45
C LEU A 59 0.90 -2.67 8.28
N SER A 60 1.75 -1.64 8.31
CA SER A 60 2.98 -1.72 9.11
C SER A 60 2.75 -1.37 10.58
N ASP A 61 1.62 -0.77 10.90
CA ASP A 61 1.27 -0.44 12.28
C ASP A 61 0.38 -1.55 12.83
N PRO A 62 0.80 -2.30 13.85
CA PRO A 62 0.01 -3.43 14.35
C PRO A 62 -1.41 -3.05 14.74
N GLU A 63 -1.59 -1.89 15.35
CA GLU A 63 -2.90 -1.45 15.78
C GLU A 63 -3.78 -1.08 14.58
N LYS A 64 -3.24 -0.33 13.63
CA LYS A 64 -3.98 0.04 12.44
C LYS A 64 -4.27 -1.18 11.59
N ARG A 65 -3.31 -2.08 11.49
CA ARG A 65 -3.51 -3.30 10.73
C ARG A 65 -4.64 -4.13 11.32
N ARG A 66 -4.68 -4.26 12.64
CA ARG A 66 -5.74 -5.01 13.30
C ARG A 66 -7.10 -4.40 13.01
N LYS A 67 -7.20 -3.07 13.09
CA LYS A 67 -8.44 -2.39 12.79
C LYS A 67 -8.85 -2.57 11.34
N TYR A 68 -7.88 -2.49 10.45
CA TYR A 68 -8.17 -2.69 9.04
C TYR A 68 -8.65 -4.11 8.76
N ASP A 69 -8.01 -5.10 9.37
CA ASP A 69 -8.41 -6.49 9.18
C ASP A 69 -9.84 -6.72 9.69
N GLN A 70 -10.24 -5.97 10.70
CA GLN A 70 -11.54 -6.10 11.33
C GLN A 70 -12.63 -5.33 10.59
N PHE A 71 -12.32 -4.13 10.18
CA PHE A 71 -13.33 -3.21 9.63
C PHE A 71 -13.10 -2.79 8.18
N GLY A 72 -11.99 -3.14 7.59
CA GLY A 72 -11.68 -2.72 6.24
C GLY A 72 -11.42 -1.22 6.17
N HIS A 73 -11.88 -0.60 5.09
CA HIS A 73 -11.67 0.84 4.88
C HIS A 73 -12.69 1.70 5.60
N ALA A 74 -13.52 1.10 6.39
CA ALA A 74 -14.56 1.85 7.09
C ALA A 74 -13.98 2.71 8.19
#